data_b6e5accded86c9ea4d6e80bf2e9c360b
#
_entry.id   b6e5accded86c9ea4d6e80bf2e9c360b
#
_cell.length_a   1.000
_cell.length_b   1.000
_cell.length_c   1.000
_cell.angle_alpha   90.00
_cell.angle_beta   90.00
_cell.angle_gamma   90.00
#
_symmetry.space_group_name_H-M   'P 1'
#
loop_
_entity.id
_entity.type
_entity.pdbx_description
1 polymer ?
#
loop_
_entity_poly.entity_id
_entity_poly.type
_entity_poly.pdbx_seq_one_letter_code
_entity_poly.pdbx_strand_id
1 'polypeptide(L)'
;KPREAELFLIPETSKIGIQVYYQTSYFDIIFDQKDVAFIQDAFSKYLQDFDQKKLIRKKSQKTRRMYGAKGKCRVEWGTIKSMMNNYGDTNYHLGYEFKDNSPYFTIIVKDAKNIATDLGSNVSEKSVEIQLYFTKAQVKTLLDNFSRERLQTEYSALTGSDTYSSDEY
;
A
#
# COMPACT_ATOMS: atom_id res chain seq x y z
N LYS A 1 16.64 -10.27 -0.69
CA LYS A 1 15.48 -11.18 -0.59
C LYS A 1 14.23 -10.38 -0.86
N PRO A 2 13.31 -10.83 -1.73
CA PRO A 2 11.99 -10.23 -1.85
C PRO A 2 11.33 -10.23 -0.46
N ARG A 3 10.65 -9.17 -0.11
CA ARG A 3 9.86 -9.11 1.11
C ARG A 3 8.41 -9.34 0.73
N GLU A 4 7.70 -10.02 1.57
CA GLU A 4 6.28 -10.24 1.42
C GLU A 4 5.55 -8.96 1.81
N ALA A 5 4.56 -8.62 1.02
CA ALA A 5 3.59 -7.59 1.32
C ALA A 5 2.21 -8.23 1.20
N GLU A 6 1.37 -8.02 2.20
CA GLU A 6 0.05 -8.59 2.30
C GLU A 6 -1.00 -7.50 2.07
N LEU A 7 -2.05 -7.83 1.31
CA LEU A 7 -3.23 -6.99 1.22
C LEU A 7 -4.20 -7.38 2.32
N PHE A 8 -4.81 -6.40 2.95
CA PHE A 8 -5.86 -6.63 3.94
C PHE A 8 -6.99 -5.61 3.81
N LEU A 9 -8.17 -5.98 4.28
CA LEU A 9 -9.29 -5.06 4.42
C LEU A 9 -9.54 -4.76 5.90
N ILE A 10 -10.02 -3.55 6.18
CA ILE A 10 -10.47 -3.19 7.52
C ILE A 10 -11.96 -3.46 7.57
N PRO A 11 -12.42 -4.40 8.43
CA PRO A 11 -13.83 -4.74 8.54
C PRO A 11 -14.70 -3.50 8.76
N GLU A 12 -15.93 -3.56 8.26
CA GLU A 12 -16.94 -2.49 8.41
C GLU A 12 -16.54 -1.12 7.85
N THR A 13 -15.47 -1.07 7.06
CA THR A 13 -15.01 0.16 6.40
C THR A 13 -14.79 -0.07 4.91
N SER A 14 -14.64 1.01 4.13
CA SER A 14 -14.23 0.95 2.72
C SER A 14 -12.71 0.95 2.53
N LYS A 15 -11.94 0.77 3.60
CA LYS A 15 -10.48 0.90 3.57
C LYS A 15 -9.79 -0.42 3.23
N ILE A 16 -8.69 -0.30 2.52
CA ILE A 16 -7.77 -1.40 2.18
C ILE A 16 -6.39 -1.02 2.69
N GLY A 17 -5.64 -2.00 3.15
CA GLY A 17 -4.26 -1.81 3.58
C GLY A 17 -3.26 -2.68 2.84
N ILE A 18 -2.01 -2.24 2.86
CA ILE A 18 -0.84 -3.03 2.51
C ILE A 18 0.01 -3.16 3.77
N GLN A 19 0.16 -4.38 4.25
CA GLN A 19 1.05 -4.68 5.38
C GLN A 19 2.40 -5.11 4.86
N VAL A 20 3.46 -4.57 5.44
CA VAL A 20 4.84 -4.94 5.15
C VAL A 20 5.62 -5.16 6.44
N TYR A 21 6.47 -6.19 6.42
CA TYR A 21 7.33 -6.50 7.54
C TYR A 21 8.78 -6.14 7.23
N TYR A 22 9.45 -5.55 8.21
CA TYR A 22 10.86 -5.26 8.15
C TYR A 22 11.55 -5.64 9.47
N GLN A 23 12.31 -6.73 9.46
CA GLN A 23 12.90 -7.31 10.66
C GLN A 23 11.82 -7.65 11.70
N THR A 24 11.81 -6.97 12.85
CA THR A 24 10.82 -7.12 13.92
C THR A 24 9.71 -6.07 13.88
N SER A 25 9.72 -5.20 12.88
CA SER A 25 8.74 -4.12 12.73
C SER A 25 7.72 -4.46 11.65
N TYR A 26 6.49 -3.98 11.84
CA TYR A 26 5.45 -4.00 10.82
C TYR A 26 5.05 -2.56 10.47
N PHE A 27 4.51 -2.42 9.26
CA PHE A 27 3.95 -1.17 8.76
C PHE A 27 2.67 -1.50 8.00
N ASP A 28 1.56 -0.94 8.42
CA ASP A 28 0.27 -1.00 7.76
C ASP A 28 0.02 0.32 7.06
N ILE A 29 -0.07 0.29 5.74
CA ILE A 29 -0.35 1.46 4.91
C ILE A 29 -1.81 1.36 4.51
N ILE A 30 -2.66 2.26 5.02
CA ILE A 30 -4.12 2.18 4.91
C ILE A 30 -4.61 3.28 3.98
N PHE A 31 -5.38 2.90 2.97
CA PHE A 31 -5.97 3.76 1.96
C PHE A 31 -7.48 3.80 2.09
N ASP A 32 -8.10 4.95 1.89
CA ASP A 32 -9.54 5.07 1.76
C ASP A 32 -10.01 4.76 0.31
N GLN A 33 -11.31 4.68 0.09
CA GLN A 33 -11.87 4.24 -1.18
C GLN A 33 -11.44 5.10 -2.39
N LYS A 34 -11.30 6.41 -2.20
CA LYS A 34 -10.86 7.31 -3.29
C LYS A 34 -9.40 7.07 -3.67
N ASP A 35 -8.55 6.76 -2.68
CA ASP A 35 -7.14 6.44 -2.89
C ASP A 35 -6.99 5.07 -3.55
N VAL A 36 -7.86 4.09 -3.23
CA VAL A 36 -7.91 2.79 -3.90
C VAL A 36 -8.15 2.98 -5.41
N ALA A 37 -9.16 3.75 -5.80
CA ALA A 37 -9.44 4.03 -7.22
C ALA A 37 -8.27 4.75 -7.92
N PHE A 38 -7.65 5.71 -7.23
CA PHE A 38 -6.48 6.41 -7.74
C PHE A 38 -5.27 5.49 -7.95
N ILE A 39 -5.04 4.55 -7.03
CA ILE A 39 -3.96 3.56 -7.13
C ILE A 39 -4.23 2.58 -8.28
N GLN A 40 -5.48 2.10 -8.45
CA GLN A 40 -5.88 1.23 -9.56
C GLN A 40 -5.67 1.91 -10.93
N ASP A 41 -6.03 3.19 -11.05
CA ASP A 41 -5.76 3.98 -12.26
C ASP A 41 -4.25 4.08 -12.55
N ALA A 42 -3.44 4.31 -11.52
CA ALA A 42 -1.99 4.36 -11.67
C ALA A 42 -1.38 3.00 -12.06
N PHE A 43 -1.87 1.88 -11.51
CA PHE A 43 -1.48 0.54 -11.93
C PHE A 43 -1.77 0.31 -13.41
N SER A 44 -2.98 0.67 -13.85
CA SER A 44 -3.41 0.53 -15.25
C SER A 44 -2.53 1.35 -16.20
N LYS A 45 -2.24 2.59 -15.85
CA LYS A 45 -1.35 3.47 -16.63
C LYS A 45 0.07 2.96 -16.69
N TYR A 46 0.61 2.44 -15.60
CA TYR A 46 1.94 1.84 -15.59
C TYR A 46 2.01 0.62 -16.50
N LEU A 47 1.02 -0.29 -16.43
CA LEU A 47 0.98 -1.47 -17.29
C LEU A 47 0.90 -1.08 -18.77
N GLN A 48 0.06 -0.10 -19.11
CA GLN A 48 -0.04 0.42 -20.46
C GLN A 48 1.28 1.05 -20.94
N ASP A 49 1.91 1.90 -20.14
CA ASP A 49 3.20 2.52 -20.45
C ASP A 49 4.31 1.46 -20.62
N PHE A 50 4.28 0.40 -19.81
CA PHE A 50 5.21 -0.71 -19.90
C PHE A 50 5.07 -1.45 -21.23
N ASP A 51 3.83 -1.84 -21.60
CA ASP A 51 3.54 -2.59 -22.83
C ASP A 51 3.84 -1.77 -24.09
N GLN A 52 3.59 -0.47 -24.03
CA GLN A 52 3.90 0.47 -25.11
C GLN A 52 5.36 0.93 -25.13
N LYS A 53 6.23 0.38 -24.26
CA LYS A 53 7.66 0.74 -24.13
C LYS A 53 7.87 2.24 -23.91
N LYS A 54 6.97 2.92 -23.24
CA LYS A 54 7.02 4.35 -22.93
C LYS A 54 7.81 4.69 -21.67
N LEU A 55 8.20 3.67 -20.87
CA LEU A 55 8.99 3.88 -19.68
C LEU A 55 10.43 4.18 -20.07
N ILE A 56 10.94 5.35 -19.70
CA ILE A 56 12.25 5.86 -20.13
C ILE A 56 13.19 5.94 -18.94
N ARG A 57 14.40 5.40 -19.11
CA ARG A 57 15.52 5.60 -18.20
C ARG A 57 16.40 6.74 -18.67
N LYS A 58 16.60 7.76 -17.86
CA LYS A 58 17.60 8.81 -18.12
C LYS A 58 18.99 8.31 -17.69
N LYS A 59 20.02 8.58 -18.50
CA LYS A 59 21.40 8.07 -18.30
C LYS A 59 22.04 8.48 -16.97
N SER A 60 21.64 9.58 -16.35
CA SER A 60 22.31 10.16 -15.19
C SER A 60 21.50 10.15 -13.89
N GLN A 61 20.24 9.79 -13.95
CA GLN A 61 19.34 9.81 -12.77
C GLN A 61 18.32 8.69 -12.86
N LYS A 62 17.90 8.18 -11.70
CA LYS A 62 16.74 7.32 -11.61
C LYS A 62 15.54 8.07 -12.17
N THR A 63 14.95 7.55 -13.23
CA THR A 63 13.78 8.19 -13.83
C THR A 63 12.58 7.82 -12.99
N ARG A 64 11.99 8.83 -12.38
CA ARG A 64 10.77 8.72 -11.61
C ARG A 64 9.69 9.50 -12.32
N ARG A 65 8.70 8.80 -12.84
CA ARG A 65 7.47 9.41 -13.32
C ARG A 65 6.41 9.33 -12.24
N MET A 66 5.69 10.42 -12.05
CA MET A 66 4.57 10.45 -11.14
C MET A 66 3.27 10.15 -11.90
N TYR A 67 2.45 9.28 -11.34
CA TYR A 67 1.11 8.99 -11.82
C TYR A 67 0.10 9.76 -10.96
N GLY A 68 -0.28 10.95 -11.44
CA GLY A 68 -1.25 11.80 -10.76
C GLY A 68 -0.68 12.66 -9.62
N ALA A 69 -1.56 13.22 -8.82
CA ALA A 69 -1.23 14.04 -7.67
C ALA A 69 -0.85 13.18 -6.45
N LYS A 70 -0.42 13.83 -5.37
CA LYS A 70 -0.19 13.17 -4.09
C LYS A 70 -1.50 12.63 -3.52
N GLY A 71 -1.50 11.40 -3.07
CA GLY A 71 -2.56 10.83 -2.23
C GLY A 71 -2.25 11.01 -0.75
N LYS A 72 -3.23 10.69 0.09
CA LYS A 72 -3.08 10.63 1.55
C LYS A 72 -3.37 9.22 2.03
N CYS A 73 -2.60 8.75 3.00
CA CYS A 73 -2.84 7.47 3.64
C CYS A 73 -2.58 7.58 5.15
N ARG A 74 -3.11 6.63 5.90
CA ARG A 74 -2.69 6.40 7.28
C ARG A 74 -1.58 5.37 7.29
N VAL A 75 -0.59 5.57 8.13
CA VAL A 75 0.43 4.58 8.44
C VAL A 75 0.30 4.19 9.89
N GLU A 76 0.22 2.90 10.15
CA GLU A 76 0.33 2.31 11.48
C GLU A 76 1.63 1.52 11.54
N TRP A 77 2.38 1.64 12.63
CA TRP A 77 3.66 0.94 12.77
C TRP A 77 3.95 0.56 14.20
N GLY A 78 4.70 -0.51 14.33
CA GLY A 78 5.10 -1.03 15.62
C GLY A 78 6.09 -2.16 15.49
N THR A 79 6.37 -2.82 16.62
CA THR A 79 7.12 -4.06 16.63
C THR A 79 6.19 -5.23 16.92
N ILE A 80 6.50 -6.40 16.38
CA ILE A 80 5.70 -7.63 16.56
C ILE A 80 5.54 -7.99 18.05
N LYS A 81 6.46 -7.53 18.89
CA LYS A 81 6.45 -7.79 20.35
C LYS A 81 5.76 -6.69 21.16
N SER A 82 5.44 -5.56 20.57
CA SER A 82 4.83 -4.43 21.25
C SER A 82 3.35 -4.32 20.86
N MET A 83 2.47 -4.33 21.86
CA MET A 83 1.05 -4.03 21.66
C MET A 83 0.79 -2.53 21.41
N MET A 84 1.81 -1.69 21.36
CA MET A 84 1.68 -0.25 21.18
C MET A 84 1.70 0.07 19.69
N ASN A 85 0.57 0.50 19.17
CA ASN A 85 0.42 0.92 17.78
C ASN A 85 0.68 2.42 17.67
N ASN A 86 1.74 2.77 16.97
CA ASN A 86 1.93 4.14 16.52
C ASN A 86 1.15 4.34 15.24
N TYR A 87 0.59 5.52 15.03
CA TYR A 87 -0.10 5.83 13.78
C TYR A 87 -0.04 7.32 13.44
N GLY A 88 -0.17 7.61 12.15
CA GLY A 88 -0.20 8.99 11.66
C GLY A 88 -0.65 9.04 10.21
N ASP A 89 -1.12 10.21 9.80
CA ASP A 89 -1.51 10.47 8.42
C ASP A 89 -0.36 11.11 7.67
N THR A 90 -0.15 10.71 6.42
CA THR A 90 0.92 11.23 5.57
C THR A 90 0.54 11.20 4.10
N ASN A 91 1.43 11.69 3.25
CA ASN A 91 1.26 11.66 1.81
C ASN A 91 2.00 10.47 1.20
N TYR A 92 1.45 9.95 0.11
CA TYR A 92 2.13 8.98 -0.73
C TYR A 92 2.23 9.48 -2.18
N HIS A 93 3.17 8.91 -2.92
CA HIS A 93 3.38 9.17 -4.34
C HIS A 93 3.39 7.85 -5.10
N LEU A 94 2.77 7.85 -6.28
CA LEU A 94 2.79 6.73 -7.21
C LEU A 94 3.67 7.08 -8.42
N GLY A 95 4.41 6.12 -8.91
CA GLY A 95 5.27 6.35 -10.05
C GLY A 95 5.98 5.09 -10.51
N TYR A 96 7.07 5.26 -11.25
CA TYR A 96 7.99 4.18 -11.54
C TYR A 96 9.44 4.61 -11.38
N GLU A 97 10.29 3.65 -11.12
CA GLU A 97 11.73 3.84 -11.02
C GLU A 97 12.46 2.67 -11.65
N PHE A 98 13.53 2.96 -12.39
CA PHE A 98 14.41 1.92 -12.89
C PHE A 98 15.39 1.47 -11.82
N LYS A 99 15.36 0.17 -11.49
CA LYS A 99 16.43 -0.51 -10.77
C LYS A 99 17.12 -1.44 -11.74
N ASP A 100 18.43 -1.27 -11.83
CA ASP A 100 19.24 -1.91 -12.87
C ASP A 100 18.69 -1.58 -14.27
N ASN A 101 18.21 -2.54 -15.01
CA ASN A 101 17.64 -2.32 -16.34
C ASN A 101 16.10 -2.52 -16.38
N SER A 102 15.47 -2.68 -15.24
CA SER A 102 14.04 -2.98 -15.15
C SER A 102 13.26 -1.83 -14.50
N PRO A 103 12.16 -1.39 -15.11
CA PRO A 103 11.24 -0.45 -14.48
C PRO A 103 10.38 -1.17 -13.46
N TYR A 104 10.32 -0.61 -12.25
CA TYR A 104 9.44 -1.05 -11.17
C TYR A 104 8.40 0.03 -10.92
N PHE A 105 7.14 -0.36 -10.72
CA PHE A 105 6.15 0.54 -10.15
C PHE A 105 6.51 0.85 -8.71
N THR A 106 6.30 2.09 -8.28
CA THR A 106 6.65 2.53 -6.93
C THR A 106 5.48 3.14 -6.20
N ILE A 107 5.31 2.74 -4.95
CA ILE A 107 4.52 3.47 -3.95
C ILE A 107 5.51 4.00 -2.91
N ILE A 108 5.59 5.32 -2.78
CA ILE A 108 6.49 5.97 -1.83
C ILE A 108 5.64 6.70 -0.81
N VAL A 109 5.63 6.21 0.40
CA VAL A 109 4.90 6.77 1.54
C VAL A 109 5.89 7.58 2.38
N LYS A 110 5.57 8.86 2.60
CA LYS A 110 6.40 9.73 3.42
C LYS A 110 6.33 9.35 4.89
N ASP A 111 7.32 9.81 5.66
CA ASP A 111 7.28 9.65 7.11
C ASP A 111 6.02 10.31 7.69
N ALA A 112 5.35 9.61 8.60
CA ALA A 112 4.15 10.07 9.30
C ALA A 112 4.54 10.50 10.71
N LYS A 113 4.05 11.67 11.16
CA LYS A 113 4.15 12.08 12.54
C LYS A 113 3.23 11.22 13.40
N ASN A 114 3.74 10.71 14.51
CA ASN A 114 2.92 9.94 15.44
C ASN A 114 1.89 10.84 16.12
N ILE A 115 0.62 10.43 16.05
CA ILE A 115 -0.51 11.13 16.69
C ILE A 115 -1.23 10.26 17.73
N ALA A 116 -0.68 9.10 18.07
CA ALA A 116 -1.19 8.29 19.18
C ALA A 116 -1.06 9.07 20.50
N THR A 117 -2.10 9.06 21.30
CA THR A 117 -2.20 9.86 22.53
C THR A 117 -1.65 9.15 23.79
N ASP A 118 -1.59 7.83 23.77
CA ASP A 118 -1.17 7.01 24.92
C ASP A 118 0.29 6.57 24.77
N LEU A 119 1.18 7.55 24.80
CA LEU A 119 2.59 7.32 24.55
C LEU A 119 3.35 7.09 25.86
N GLY A 120 3.77 5.85 26.08
CA GLY A 120 4.83 5.54 27.05
C GLY A 120 6.19 6.11 26.58
N SER A 121 7.17 6.13 27.46
CA SER A 121 8.48 6.80 27.28
C SER A 121 9.37 6.27 26.13
N ASN A 122 8.93 5.27 25.36
CA ASN A 122 9.74 4.60 24.32
C ASN A 122 9.09 4.64 22.92
N VAL A 123 8.34 5.67 22.61
CA VAL A 123 7.57 5.75 21.37
C VAL A 123 8.31 6.55 20.32
N SER A 124 8.30 6.03 19.08
CA SER A 124 8.85 6.75 17.92
C SER A 124 8.00 7.98 17.61
N GLU A 125 8.62 9.16 17.53
CA GLU A 125 7.93 10.41 17.18
C GLU A 125 7.37 10.40 15.76
N LYS A 126 7.95 9.59 14.88
CA LYS A 126 7.53 9.44 13.50
C LYS A 126 7.90 8.09 12.91
N SER A 127 7.18 7.69 11.85
CA SER A 127 7.56 6.54 11.04
C SER A 127 8.77 6.85 10.15
N VAL A 128 9.31 5.82 9.51
CA VAL A 128 10.27 5.97 8.41
C VAL A 128 9.54 6.19 7.09
N GLU A 129 10.22 6.75 6.09
CA GLU A 129 9.75 6.73 4.70
C GLU A 129 9.74 5.28 4.20
N ILE A 130 8.61 4.84 3.62
CA ILE A 130 8.44 3.49 3.10
C ILE A 130 8.46 3.56 1.57
N GLN A 131 9.30 2.74 0.94
CA GLN A 131 9.39 2.66 -0.50
C GLN A 131 9.09 1.23 -0.96
N LEU A 132 7.96 1.04 -1.63
CA LEU A 132 7.55 -0.23 -2.20
C LEU A 132 7.85 -0.25 -3.70
N TYR A 133 8.37 -1.36 -4.18
CA TYR A 133 8.76 -1.59 -5.56
C TYR A 133 8.10 -2.86 -6.06
N PHE A 134 7.33 -2.75 -7.12
CA PHE A 134 6.59 -3.86 -7.71
C PHE A 134 7.02 -4.11 -9.16
N THR A 135 7.26 -5.36 -9.48
CA THR A 135 7.45 -5.80 -10.87
C THR A 135 6.15 -5.67 -11.65
N LYS A 136 6.22 -5.70 -12.99
CA LYS A 136 5.02 -5.73 -13.84
C LYS A 136 4.04 -6.84 -13.44
N ALA A 137 4.55 -8.05 -13.16
CA ALA A 137 3.70 -9.18 -12.77
C ALA A 137 2.98 -8.91 -11.44
N GLN A 138 3.70 -8.37 -10.45
CA GLN A 138 3.09 -8.00 -9.17
C GLN A 138 2.05 -6.88 -9.31
N VAL A 139 2.30 -5.87 -10.16
CA VAL A 139 1.31 -4.81 -10.42
C VAL A 139 0.04 -5.38 -11.05
N LYS A 140 0.16 -6.34 -11.97
CA LYS A 140 -1.00 -7.04 -12.54
C LYS A 140 -1.80 -7.77 -11.47
N THR A 141 -1.13 -8.54 -10.62
CA THR A 141 -1.79 -9.23 -9.49
C THR A 141 -2.44 -8.23 -8.52
N LEU A 142 -1.75 -7.10 -8.23
CA LEU A 142 -2.32 -6.06 -7.38
C LEU A 142 -3.56 -5.43 -8.01
N LEU A 143 -3.53 -5.11 -9.31
CA LEU A 143 -4.68 -4.54 -10.00
C LEU A 143 -5.90 -5.44 -9.91
N ASP A 144 -5.70 -6.76 -10.06
CA ASP A 144 -6.77 -7.75 -10.00
C ASP A 144 -7.35 -7.93 -8.58
N ASN A 145 -6.56 -7.66 -7.54
CA ASN A 145 -6.93 -7.93 -6.14
C ASN A 145 -7.09 -6.67 -5.27
N PHE A 146 -6.70 -5.50 -5.76
CA PHE A 146 -6.77 -4.25 -4.99
C PHE A 146 -8.17 -3.64 -5.03
N SER A 147 -9.16 -4.43 -4.62
CA SER A 147 -10.53 -3.96 -4.45
C SER A 147 -11.14 -4.56 -3.19
N ARG A 148 -12.06 -3.81 -2.58
CA ARG A 148 -12.76 -4.27 -1.39
C ARG A 148 -13.58 -5.53 -1.68
N GLU A 149 -14.32 -5.52 -2.78
CA GLU A 149 -15.20 -6.62 -3.18
C GLU A 149 -14.41 -7.92 -3.35
N ARG A 150 -13.25 -7.82 -4.02
CA ARG A 150 -12.39 -8.98 -4.22
C ARG A 150 -11.83 -9.51 -2.90
N LEU A 151 -11.28 -8.63 -2.06
CA LEU A 151 -10.75 -9.02 -0.76
C LEU A 151 -11.84 -9.56 0.18
N GLN A 152 -13.06 -9.01 0.14
CA GLN A 152 -14.19 -9.52 0.92
C GLN A 152 -14.59 -10.92 0.46
N THR A 153 -14.62 -11.17 -0.85
CA THR A 153 -14.93 -12.49 -1.42
C THR A 153 -13.90 -13.54 -0.97
N GLU A 154 -12.62 -13.21 -1.02
CA GLU A 154 -11.56 -14.11 -0.57
C GLU A 154 -11.61 -14.34 0.94
N TYR A 155 -11.87 -13.30 1.72
CA TYR A 155 -12.05 -13.44 3.18
C TYR A 155 -13.21 -14.37 3.51
N SER A 156 -14.38 -14.19 2.88
CA SER A 156 -15.55 -15.04 3.09
C SER A 156 -15.29 -16.48 2.71
N ALA A 157 -14.56 -16.72 1.62
CA ALA A 157 -14.18 -18.07 1.19
C ALA A 157 -13.24 -18.77 2.20
N LEU A 158 -12.33 -18.01 2.84
CA LEU A 158 -11.38 -18.55 3.81
C LEU A 158 -12.04 -18.83 5.18
N THR A 159 -12.99 -17.99 5.58
CA THR A 159 -13.62 -18.09 6.91
C THR A 159 -14.85 -18.98 6.93
N GLY A 160 -15.36 -19.41 5.76
CA GLY A 160 -16.62 -20.16 5.66
C GLY A 160 -17.83 -19.37 6.13
N SER A 161 -17.70 -18.07 6.36
CA SER A 161 -18.79 -17.21 6.76
C SER A 161 -19.57 -16.78 5.53
N ASP A 162 -20.68 -17.47 5.28
CA ASP A 162 -21.71 -16.95 4.40
C ASP A 162 -22.10 -15.55 4.93
N THR A 163 -22.11 -14.60 4.02
CA THR A 163 -22.60 -13.26 4.28
C THR A 163 -23.94 -13.34 4.97
N TYR A 164 -24.04 -12.89 6.21
CA TYR A 164 -25.32 -12.58 6.80
C TYR A 164 -25.97 -11.52 5.90
N SER A 165 -26.94 -11.95 5.12
CA SER A 165 -27.87 -11.05 4.43
C SER A 165 -28.64 -10.30 5.51
N SER A 166 -28.43 -8.99 5.56
CA SER A 166 -29.12 -8.09 6.49
C SER A 166 -30.56 -7.75 6.01
N ASP A 167 -31.23 -8.68 5.35
CA ASP A 167 -32.60 -8.52 4.86
C ASP A 167 -33.59 -9.44 5.62
N GLU A 168 -33.57 -9.34 6.94
CA GLU A 168 -34.72 -9.80 7.74
C GLU A 168 -34.73 -9.02 9.07
N TYR A 169 -35.34 -7.82 9.03
CA TYR A 169 -36.18 -7.25 10.08
C TYR A 169 -36.97 -6.05 9.53
#